data_20f559410691511bb7b400013b7a0625
#
_entry.id   20f559410691511bb7b400013b7a0625
#
_cell.length_a   1.000
_cell.length_b   1.000
_cell.length_c   1.000
_cell.angle_alpha   90.00
_cell.angle_beta   90.00
_cell.angle_gamma   90.00
#
_symmetry.space_group_name_H-M   'P 1'
#
loop_
_entity.id
_entity.type
_entity.pdbx_description
1 polymer ?
#
loop_
_entity_poly.entity_id
_entity_poly.type
_entity_poly.pdbx_seq_one_letter_code
_entity_poly.pdbx_strand_id
1 'polypeptide(L)'
;IANVYKDAKNCLYLGRGFNFPVALEGALKLKEISYIHAEGYPAAEMKHGPIALIDENMPIFVIAINKGHYEKVVSNIQEIKSRAGKIIAVVTQGDVQVKEIADYVIEIPDTVEALTPLLTTIPLQLLSYHIAVLLGKNVDQPRNLAKSVTVE
;
A
#
# COMPACT_ATOMS: atom_id res chain seq x y z
N ILE A 1 -9.33 9.09 1.03
CA ILE A 1 -7.91 8.74 1.18
C ILE A 1 -7.09 9.44 0.09
N ALA A 2 -7.39 9.22 -1.19
CA ALA A 2 -6.61 9.79 -2.30
C ALA A 2 -6.40 11.31 -2.19
N ASN A 3 -7.44 12.06 -1.84
CA ASN A 3 -7.33 13.53 -1.68
C ASN A 3 -6.39 13.95 -0.53
N VAL A 4 -6.25 13.12 0.51
CA VAL A 4 -5.37 13.38 1.66
C VAL A 4 -3.90 13.18 1.29
N TYR A 5 -3.61 12.15 0.48
CA TYR A 5 -2.24 11.71 0.21
C TYR A 5 -1.73 12.01 -1.20
N LYS A 6 -2.50 12.71 -2.05
CA LYS A 6 -2.08 13.06 -3.42
C LYS A 6 -0.79 13.89 -3.49
N ASP A 7 -0.49 14.64 -2.46
CA ASP A 7 0.68 15.52 -2.39
C ASP A 7 1.87 14.88 -1.62
N ALA A 8 1.75 13.60 -1.24
CA ALA A 8 2.84 12.87 -0.61
C ALA A 8 4.04 12.76 -1.55
N LYS A 9 5.25 12.90 -0.99
CA LYS A 9 6.49 12.77 -1.77
C LYS A 9 6.95 11.32 -1.87
N ASN A 10 6.75 10.57 -0.81
CA ASN A 10 7.17 9.18 -0.68
C ASN A 10 6.06 8.36 -0.03
N CYS A 11 5.96 7.09 -0.38
CA CYS A 11 5.03 6.14 0.21
C CYS A 11 5.72 4.79 0.42
N LEU A 12 5.39 4.09 1.50
CA LEU A 12 5.77 2.70 1.68
C LEU A 12 4.56 1.78 1.56
N TYR A 13 4.77 0.62 0.96
CA TYR A 13 3.78 -0.45 0.85
C TYR A 13 4.31 -1.70 1.53
N LEU A 14 3.55 -2.24 2.47
CA LEU A 14 3.98 -3.38 3.29
C LEU A 14 3.01 -4.54 3.12
N GLY A 15 3.56 -5.72 2.89
CA GLY A 15 2.80 -6.98 2.82
C GLY A 15 3.60 -8.16 3.36
N ARG A 16 2.91 -9.25 3.68
CA ARG A 16 3.53 -10.53 4.06
C ARG A 16 2.93 -11.69 3.27
N GLY A 17 3.70 -12.78 3.13
CA GLY A 17 3.24 -13.96 2.42
C GLY A 17 2.75 -13.63 1.02
N PHE A 18 1.57 -14.11 0.64
CA PHE A 18 0.96 -13.86 -0.67
C PHE A 18 0.70 -12.38 -0.97
N ASN A 19 0.61 -11.53 0.05
CA ASN A 19 0.35 -10.10 -0.11
C ASN A 19 1.62 -9.23 -0.19
N PHE A 20 2.82 -9.79 -0.07
CA PHE A 20 4.03 -9.05 -0.36
C PHE A 20 4.14 -8.66 -1.85
N PRO A 21 3.94 -9.56 -2.83
CA PRO A 21 3.88 -9.17 -4.23
C PRO A 21 2.81 -8.12 -4.53
N VAL A 22 1.68 -8.13 -3.81
CA VAL A 22 0.65 -7.08 -3.95
C VAL A 22 1.13 -5.72 -3.45
N ALA A 23 1.92 -5.68 -2.39
CA ALA A 23 2.55 -4.44 -1.93
C ALA A 23 3.51 -3.86 -3.00
N LEU A 24 4.28 -4.72 -3.69
CA LEU A 24 5.11 -4.32 -4.81
C LEU A 24 4.27 -3.76 -5.97
N GLU A 25 3.17 -4.42 -6.32
CA GLU A 25 2.24 -3.99 -7.37
C GLU A 25 1.58 -2.65 -7.02
N GLY A 26 1.11 -2.46 -5.78
CA GLY A 26 0.53 -1.20 -5.32
C GLY A 26 1.52 -0.04 -5.43
N ALA A 27 2.76 -0.25 -4.99
CA ALA A 27 3.83 0.73 -5.10
C ALA A 27 4.17 1.04 -6.57
N LEU A 28 4.20 0.02 -7.42
CA LEU A 28 4.44 0.16 -8.86
C LEU A 28 3.35 1.01 -9.52
N LYS A 29 2.08 0.70 -9.28
CA LYS A 29 0.94 1.44 -9.86
C LYS A 29 0.96 2.91 -9.44
N LEU A 30 1.24 3.19 -8.18
CA LEU A 30 1.34 4.58 -7.72
C LEU A 30 2.47 5.33 -8.44
N LYS A 31 3.66 4.75 -8.54
CA LYS A 31 4.79 5.35 -9.26
C LYS A 31 4.48 5.63 -10.73
N GLU A 32 3.93 4.64 -11.42
CA GLU A 32 3.72 4.70 -12.87
C GLU A 32 2.78 5.84 -13.28
N ILE A 33 1.69 6.05 -12.57
CA ILE A 33 0.62 6.95 -13.02
C ILE A 33 0.56 8.26 -12.26
N SER A 34 1.05 8.34 -11.00
CA SER A 34 1.05 9.57 -10.22
C SER A 34 2.42 10.26 -10.15
N TYR A 35 3.51 9.52 -10.41
CA TYR A 35 4.90 9.94 -10.27
C TYR A 35 5.34 10.18 -8.83
N ILE A 36 4.55 9.77 -7.86
CA ILE A 36 4.94 9.75 -6.44
C ILE A 36 5.89 8.58 -6.23
N HIS A 37 7.02 8.82 -5.57
CA HIS A 37 7.94 7.74 -5.22
C HIS A 37 7.29 6.79 -4.22
N ALA A 38 7.26 5.51 -4.54
CA ALA A 38 6.68 4.49 -3.70
C ALA A 38 7.50 3.20 -3.74
N GLU A 39 7.68 2.56 -2.60
CA GLU A 39 8.42 1.31 -2.49
C GLU A 39 7.63 0.25 -1.74
N GLY A 40 7.69 -0.98 -2.24
CA GLY A 40 7.11 -2.15 -1.58
C GLY A 40 8.18 -2.93 -0.81
N TYR A 41 7.85 -3.30 0.44
CA TYR A 41 8.73 -4.13 1.28
C TYR A 41 7.98 -5.29 1.91
N PRO A 42 8.66 -6.42 2.14
CA PRO A 42 8.13 -7.40 3.09
C PRO A 42 8.02 -6.73 4.46
N ALA A 43 6.84 -6.78 5.08
CA ALA A 43 6.64 -6.13 6.38
C ALA A 43 7.63 -6.63 7.46
N ALA A 44 8.12 -7.88 7.31
CA ALA A 44 9.15 -8.43 8.18
C ALA A 44 10.50 -7.70 8.09
N GLU A 45 10.83 -7.18 6.89
CA GLU A 45 12.12 -6.52 6.61
C GLU A 45 12.11 -5.03 6.94
N MET A 46 10.95 -4.47 7.29
CA MET A 46 10.83 -3.05 7.63
C MET A 46 11.84 -2.60 8.69
N LYS A 47 12.12 -3.46 9.68
CA LYS A 47 13.07 -3.18 10.78
C LYS A 47 14.52 -3.08 10.35
N HIS A 48 14.88 -3.64 9.20
CA HIS A 48 16.26 -3.75 8.73
C HIS A 48 16.72 -2.56 7.87
N GLY A 49 16.05 -1.41 8.03
CA GLY A 49 16.42 -0.18 7.34
C GLY A 49 15.23 0.74 7.07
N PRO A 50 14.18 0.30 6.33
CA PRO A 50 13.05 1.17 5.93
C PRO A 50 12.36 1.87 7.09
N ILE A 51 12.37 1.31 8.29
CA ILE A 51 11.81 1.92 9.50
C ILE A 51 12.43 3.28 9.83
N ALA A 52 13.65 3.55 9.40
CA ALA A 52 14.32 4.83 9.59
C ALA A 52 13.68 5.98 8.77
N LEU A 53 12.91 5.65 7.74
CA LEU A 53 12.23 6.62 6.88
C LEU A 53 10.86 7.04 7.43
N ILE A 54 10.36 6.37 8.46
CA ILE A 54 9.00 6.58 8.99
C ILE A 54 8.96 7.88 9.78
N ASP A 55 8.09 8.76 9.34
CA ASP A 55 7.71 10.00 10.01
C ASP A 55 6.21 10.28 9.82
N GLU A 56 5.75 11.40 10.33
CA GLU A 56 4.36 11.85 10.27
C GLU A 56 3.87 12.22 8.86
N ASN A 57 4.78 12.42 7.90
CA ASN A 57 4.49 12.87 6.54
C ASN A 57 4.53 11.73 5.53
N MET A 58 5.01 10.55 5.91
CA MET A 58 5.09 9.39 5.04
C MET A 58 3.87 8.47 5.22
N PRO A 59 2.98 8.38 4.24
CA PRO A 59 1.91 7.39 4.27
C PRO A 59 2.46 5.98 4.05
N ILE A 60 1.96 5.05 4.85
CA ILE A 60 2.37 3.65 4.83
C ILE A 60 1.14 2.80 4.58
N PHE A 61 1.11 2.16 3.42
CA PHE A 61 0.05 1.25 3.03
C PHE A 61 0.37 -0.15 3.53
N VAL A 62 -0.50 -0.75 4.33
CA VAL A 62 -0.28 -2.07 4.92
C VAL A 62 -1.40 -3.01 4.53
N ILE A 63 -1.05 -4.16 3.95
CA ILE A 63 -2.02 -5.23 3.68
C ILE A 63 -2.10 -6.12 4.91
N ALA A 64 -3.18 -5.98 5.68
CA ALA A 64 -3.40 -6.59 6.99
C ALA A 64 -4.67 -7.44 7.00
N ILE A 65 -4.72 -8.44 6.14
CA ILE A 65 -5.87 -9.36 6.06
C ILE A 65 -5.84 -10.38 7.21
N ASN A 66 -7.02 -10.79 7.68
CA ASN A 66 -7.19 -11.74 8.77
C ASN A 66 -6.89 -13.20 8.32
N LYS A 67 -5.68 -13.43 7.78
CA LYS A 67 -5.16 -14.74 7.35
C LYS A 67 -3.65 -14.83 7.59
N GLY A 68 -3.14 -16.03 7.62
CA GLY A 68 -1.71 -16.32 7.65
C GLY A 68 -0.95 -15.58 8.75
N HIS A 69 -0.22 -14.55 8.40
CA HIS A 69 0.67 -13.82 9.32
C HIS A 69 0.03 -12.58 9.98
N TYR A 70 -1.28 -12.55 10.14
CA TYR A 70 -2.03 -11.37 10.63
C TYR A 70 -1.42 -10.74 11.88
N GLU A 71 -1.24 -11.50 12.96
CA GLU A 71 -0.70 -10.99 14.24
C GLU A 71 0.69 -10.33 14.08
N LYS A 72 1.50 -10.86 13.17
CA LYS A 72 2.82 -10.27 12.87
C LYS A 72 2.69 -8.96 12.10
N VAL A 73 1.68 -8.83 11.24
CA VAL A 73 1.39 -7.58 10.54
C VAL A 73 0.86 -6.54 11.53
N VAL A 74 -0.03 -6.92 12.44
CA VAL A 74 -0.52 -6.03 13.52
C VAL A 74 0.65 -5.51 14.35
N SER A 75 1.59 -6.37 14.73
CA SER A 75 2.80 -5.95 15.45
C SER A 75 3.62 -4.93 14.64
N ASN A 76 3.78 -5.13 13.31
CA ASN A 76 4.46 -4.17 12.46
C ASN A 76 3.71 -2.82 12.42
N ILE A 77 2.37 -2.83 12.36
CA ILE A 77 1.54 -1.62 12.41
C ILE A 77 1.78 -0.84 13.72
N GLN A 78 1.79 -1.53 14.86
CA GLN A 78 2.05 -0.91 16.16
C GLN A 78 3.43 -0.24 16.22
N GLU A 79 4.45 -0.87 15.63
CA GLU A 79 5.80 -0.30 15.54
C GLU A 79 5.85 0.96 14.66
N ILE A 80 5.10 0.98 13.56
CA ILE A 80 4.96 2.17 12.71
C ILE A 80 4.27 3.29 13.50
N LYS A 81 3.18 2.99 14.19
CA LYS A 81 2.45 3.98 15.00
C LYS A 81 3.31 4.57 16.11
N SER A 82 4.18 3.77 16.75
CA SER A 82 5.09 4.28 17.79
C SER A 82 6.09 5.35 17.28
N ARG A 83 6.20 5.49 15.94
CA ARG A 83 7.04 6.48 15.23
C ARG A 83 6.23 7.56 14.52
N ALA A 84 4.99 7.76 14.92
CA ALA A 84 4.03 8.71 14.32
C ALA A 84 3.68 8.43 12.83
N GLY A 85 4.02 7.24 12.30
CA GLY A 85 3.69 6.85 10.92
C GLY A 85 2.19 6.86 10.65
N LYS A 86 1.80 7.27 9.45
CA LYS A 86 0.41 7.32 8.98
C LYS A 86 0.06 6.05 8.23
N ILE A 87 -0.91 5.31 8.75
CA ILE A 87 -1.25 3.98 8.25
C ILE A 87 -2.56 3.99 7.48
N ILE A 88 -2.48 3.48 6.26
CA ILE A 88 -3.63 3.13 5.43
C ILE A 88 -3.63 1.60 5.32
N ALA A 89 -4.59 0.95 5.96
CA ALA A 89 -4.65 -0.50 6.01
C ALA A 89 -5.71 -1.06 5.05
N VAL A 90 -5.34 -2.09 4.28
CA VAL A 90 -6.30 -2.96 3.60
C VAL A 90 -6.56 -4.16 4.50
N VAL A 91 -7.80 -4.33 4.94
CA VAL A 91 -8.19 -5.35 5.93
C VAL A 91 -9.33 -6.22 5.43
N THR A 92 -9.51 -7.38 6.04
CA THR A 92 -10.72 -8.19 5.85
C THR A 92 -11.92 -7.49 6.49
N GLN A 93 -13.06 -7.52 5.85
CA GLN A 93 -14.31 -6.95 6.35
C GLN A 93 -14.61 -7.44 7.76
N GLY A 94 -14.96 -6.51 8.66
CA GLY A 94 -15.23 -6.80 10.06
C GLY A 94 -13.99 -6.85 10.95
N ASP A 95 -12.80 -6.52 10.44
CA ASP A 95 -11.60 -6.38 11.28
C ASP A 95 -11.80 -5.24 12.30
N VAL A 96 -11.51 -5.53 13.57
CA VAL A 96 -11.62 -4.56 14.66
C VAL A 96 -10.25 -4.06 15.09
N GLN A 97 -9.29 -4.96 15.19
CA GLN A 97 -7.99 -4.68 15.79
C GLN A 97 -7.16 -3.66 14.99
N VAL A 98 -7.10 -3.83 13.67
CA VAL A 98 -6.37 -2.87 12.80
C VAL A 98 -7.15 -1.57 12.66
N LYS A 99 -8.48 -1.62 12.66
CA LYS A 99 -9.33 -0.41 12.62
C LYS A 99 -9.08 0.56 13.77
N GLU A 100 -8.77 0.05 14.95
CA GLU A 100 -8.52 0.88 16.14
C GLU A 100 -7.18 1.63 16.07
N ILE A 101 -6.22 1.13 15.29
CA ILE A 101 -4.85 1.67 15.24
C ILE A 101 -4.48 2.35 13.93
N ALA A 102 -5.15 2.02 12.81
CA ALA A 102 -4.90 2.63 11.51
C ALA A 102 -5.57 4.01 11.39
N ASP A 103 -4.96 4.90 10.61
CA ASP A 103 -5.54 6.21 10.31
C ASP A 103 -6.68 6.10 9.27
N TYR A 104 -6.54 5.16 8.32
CA TYR A 104 -7.55 4.83 7.31
C TYR A 104 -7.60 3.33 7.08
N VAL A 105 -8.80 2.84 6.80
CA VAL A 105 -9.03 1.42 6.51
C VAL A 105 -9.81 1.27 5.21
N ILE A 106 -9.40 0.30 4.40
CA ILE A 106 -10.12 -0.17 3.22
C ILE A 106 -10.47 -1.63 3.47
N GLU A 107 -11.77 -1.94 3.53
CA GLU A 107 -12.23 -3.30 3.76
C GLU A 107 -12.40 -4.08 2.45
N ILE A 108 -11.96 -5.32 2.45
CA ILE A 108 -12.21 -6.29 1.38
C ILE A 108 -13.04 -7.45 1.92
N PRO A 109 -13.83 -8.14 1.07
CA PRO A 109 -14.53 -9.35 1.47
C PRO A 109 -13.57 -10.44 1.94
N ASP A 110 -14.04 -11.32 2.83
CA ASP A 110 -13.27 -12.51 3.21
C ASP A 110 -13.21 -13.51 2.05
N THR A 111 -12.08 -14.20 1.94
CA THR A 111 -11.85 -15.25 0.95
C THR A 111 -10.77 -16.21 1.44
N VAL A 112 -10.52 -17.29 0.70
CA VAL A 112 -9.40 -18.18 0.97
C VAL A 112 -8.07 -17.45 0.80
N GLU A 113 -7.08 -17.76 1.62
CA GLU A 113 -5.82 -17.00 1.71
C GLU A 113 -5.12 -16.84 0.35
N ALA A 114 -5.06 -17.91 -0.45
CA ALA A 114 -4.39 -17.89 -1.77
C ALA A 114 -5.05 -16.94 -2.79
N LEU A 115 -6.32 -16.57 -2.60
CA LEU A 115 -7.06 -15.66 -3.48
C LEU A 115 -7.06 -14.20 -2.95
N THR A 116 -6.56 -13.96 -1.76
CA THR A 116 -6.52 -12.61 -1.20
C THR A 116 -5.77 -11.60 -2.08
N PRO A 117 -4.68 -11.95 -2.80
CA PRO A 117 -4.03 -11.03 -3.73
C PRO A 117 -4.95 -10.42 -4.79
N LEU A 118 -5.93 -11.19 -5.28
CA LEU A 118 -6.90 -10.69 -6.27
C LEU A 118 -7.75 -9.55 -5.70
N LEU A 119 -8.16 -9.67 -4.44
CA LEU A 119 -9.00 -8.69 -3.77
C LEU A 119 -8.20 -7.50 -3.23
N THR A 120 -7.01 -7.72 -2.70
CA THR A 120 -6.17 -6.67 -2.12
C THR A 120 -5.53 -5.77 -3.17
N THR A 121 -5.30 -6.27 -4.39
CA THR A 121 -4.75 -5.48 -5.51
C THR A 121 -5.72 -4.39 -5.97
N ILE A 122 -7.02 -4.69 -6.07
CA ILE A 122 -8.03 -3.79 -6.61
C ILE A 122 -8.06 -2.42 -5.89
N PRO A 123 -8.19 -2.34 -4.56
CA PRO A 123 -8.23 -1.06 -3.87
C PRO A 123 -6.93 -0.27 -4.00
N LEU A 124 -5.77 -0.92 -4.11
CA LEU A 124 -4.49 -0.24 -4.30
C LEU A 124 -4.38 0.36 -5.71
N GLN A 125 -4.86 -0.34 -6.73
CA GLN A 125 -4.94 0.17 -8.10
C GLN A 125 -5.91 1.35 -8.19
N LEU A 126 -7.11 1.22 -7.61
CA LEU A 126 -8.10 2.30 -7.56
C LEU A 126 -7.58 3.54 -6.83
N LEU A 127 -6.87 3.34 -5.73
CA LEU A 127 -6.26 4.45 -4.99
C LEU A 127 -5.22 5.19 -5.84
N SER A 128 -4.34 4.46 -6.51
CA SER A 128 -3.35 5.02 -7.43
C SER A 128 -4.03 5.79 -8.57
N TYR A 129 -5.08 5.22 -9.16
CA TYR A 129 -5.91 5.88 -10.19
C TYR A 129 -6.49 7.20 -9.69
N HIS A 130 -7.16 7.19 -8.54
CA HIS A 130 -7.77 8.41 -7.98
C HIS A 130 -6.74 9.48 -7.63
N ILE A 131 -5.58 9.10 -7.10
CA ILE A 131 -4.48 10.04 -6.85
C ILE A 131 -4.01 10.68 -8.16
N ALA A 132 -3.76 9.86 -9.20
CA ALA A 132 -3.30 10.36 -10.49
C ALA A 132 -4.32 11.32 -11.13
N VAL A 133 -5.61 10.99 -11.09
CA VAL A 133 -6.70 11.86 -11.59
C VAL A 133 -6.73 13.18 -10.83
N LEU A 134 -6.64 13.15 -9.49
CA LEU A 134 -6.62 14.36 -8.66
C LEU A 134 -5.39 15.25 -8.95
N LEU A 135 -4.28 14.65 -9.37
CA LEU A 135 -3.07 15.35 -9.79
C LEU A 135 -3.10 15.80 -11.25
N GLY A 136 -4.20 15.53 -11.98
CA GLY A 136 -4.32 15.86 -13.40
C GLY A 136 -3.38 15.07 -14.31
N LYS A 137 -2.97 13.85 -13.90
CA LYS A 137 -2.08 13.00 -14.69
C LYS A 137 -2.87 12.19 -15.72
N ASN A 138 -2.25 11.90 -16.86
CA ASN A 138 -2.81 10.98 -17.84
C ASN A 138 -2.53 9.55 -17.41
N VAL A 139 -3.57 8.84 -16.96
CA VAL A 139 -3.47 7.46 -16.46
C VAL A 139 -3.32 6.42 -17.57
N ASP A 140 -3.77 6.77 -18.79
CA ASP A 140 -3.72 5.85 -19.94
C ASP A 140 -2.38 5.92 -20.69
N GLN A 141 -1.72 7.07 -20.62
CA GLN A 141 -0.43 7.32 -21.28
C GLN A 141 0.55 8.03 -20.31
N PRO A 142 1.04 7.33 -19.31
CA PRO A 142 2.04 7.90 -18.41
C PRO A 142 3.33 8.24 -19.17
N ARG A 143 4.03 9.29 -18.73
CA ARG A 143 5.31 9.67 -19.34
C ARG A 143 6.34 8.55 -19.20
N ASN A 144 7.24 8.45 -20.19
CA ASN A 144 8.36 7.49 -20.20
C ASN A 144 7.96 6.00 -20.18
N LEU A 145 6.68 5.69 -20.33
CA LEU A 145 6.18 4.33 -20.43
C LEU A 145 5.59 4.10 -21.81
N ALA A 146 5.89 2.94 -22.39
CA ALA A 146 5.31 2.47 -23.64
C ALA A 146 4.50 1.19 -23.39
N LYS A 147 3.42 1.01 -24.14
CA LYS A 147 2.57 -0.18 -24.06
C LYS A 147 3.31 -1.45 -24.51
N SER A 148 4.31 -1.28 -25.38
CA SER A 148 5.24 -2.33 -25.78
C SER A 148 6.65 -1.73 -25.91
N VAL A 149 7.65 -2.41 -25.36
CA VAL A 149 9.06 -2.05 -25.53
C VAL A 149 9.57 -2.73 -26.81
N THR A 150 9.91 -1.92 -27.80
CA THR A 150 10.38 -2.40 -29.12
C THR A 150 11.88 -2.11 -29.36
N VAL A 151 12.54 -1.45 -28.45
CA VAL A 151 13.99 -1.14 -28.46
C VAL A 151 14.59 -1.56 -27.11
N GLU A 152 15.74 -2.23 -27.16
CA GLU A 152 16.60 -2.56 -26.04
C GLU A 152 17.71 -1.51 -25.88
#